data_9174be13d3c54ba527bf7e50f288ad77
#
_entry.id   9174be13d3c54ba527bf7e50f288ad77
#
_cell.length_a   1.000
_cell.length_b   1.000
_cell.length_c   1.000
_cell.angle_alpha   90.00
_cell.angle_beta   90.00
_cell.angle_gamma   90.00
#
_symmetry.space_group_name_H-M   'P 1'
#
loop_
_entity.id
_entity.type
_entity.pdbx_description
1 polymer ?
#
loop_
_entity_poly.entity_id
_entity_poly.type
_entity_poly.pdbx_seq_one_letter_code
_entity_poly.pdbx_strand_id
1 'polypeptide(L)'
;MDGVSAVPFAEPAELQGQHSPYFNEHHYRWRAKCRTFVERELLPNVEKWDEEGDFPAQELRRKAYAAGIYGATWPREFGGTPPEGSEGDWHGSWEAVKVDPFFDLVMWDELARCGSGGLLAGLFVPTNIGLPPVVVYGGEDLKRRIVRDCVTGEKSACLCVTEPSGGSDVSAIKTTAVRQGDHFIVNGSKKWITGGMKADFFTVLCKTSSGSGHQSASLLVLERGMPGITTRRMKTQGWWASNTTFIEFDNVRVPAANLVGREGDGFKYTMVNFNHERFVLTAQMVRYARICLEEAIAFARRRRSFGQRLIDHQVIRHKVADMALRIEGVQRQLENFAYQVKCGVPEQQLGGYMALTKVAGSRLMELCAREASQVLGGQSFTREGAGGRVERIYREVRVMAIGGGSEEIMLNLAMRQAKL
;
A
#
# COMPACT_ATOMS: atom_id res chain seq x y z
N MET A 1 -9.31 25.04 6.84
CA MET A 1 -8.40 23.94 7.12
C MET A 1 -6.99 24.43 6.84
N ASP A 2 -6.16 24.51 7.86
CA ASP A 2 -4.76 24.86 7.69
C ASP A 2 -4.06 23.77 6.86
N GLY A 3 -3.06 24.14 6.07
CA GLY A 3 -2.27 23.21 5.24
C GLY A 3 -2.93 22.75 3.93
N VAL A 4 -4.06 23.31 3.50
CA VAL A 4 -4.62 23.05 2.16
C VAL A 4 -3.86 23.87 1.12
N SER A 5 -3.38 23.20 0.07
CA SER A 5 -2.65 23.89 -1.01
C SER A 5 -3.55 24.84 -1.80
N ALA A 6 -3.05 26.05 -2.05
CA ALA A 6 -3.70 27.01 -2.93
C ALA A 6 -3.40 26.76 -4.44
N VAL A 7 -2.59 25.75 -4.75
CA VAL A 7 -2.29 25.39 -6.13
C VAL A 7 -3.50 24.64 -6.72
N PRO A 8 -4.03 25.08 -7.88
CA PRO A 8 -5.18 24.41 -8.49
C PRO A 8 -4.90 22.91 -8.73
N PHE A 9 -5.88 22.08 -8.43
CA PHE A 9 -5.87 20.61 -8.58
C PHE A 9 -4.84 19.85 -7.71
N ALA A 10 -4.09 20.54 -6.83
CA ALA A 10 -3.14 19.90 -5.93
C ALA A 10 -3.83 19.17 -4.77
N GLU A 11 -5.07 19.51 -4.48
CA GLU A 11 -5.90 18.86 -3.46
C GLU A 11 -7.14 18.24 -4.08
N PRO A 12 -7.79 17.27 -3.41
CA PRO A 12 -9.13 16.82 -3.78
C PRO A 12 -10.10 17.99 -3.92
N ALA A 13 -11.01 17.89 -4.87
CA ALA A 13 -11.88 18.99 -5.29
C ALA A 13 -12.74 19.57 -4.15
N GLU A 14 -13.17 18.74 -3.19
CA GLU A 14 -13.93 19.15 -2.01
C GLU A 14 -13.13 20.05 -1.04
N LEU A 15 -11.80 19.98 -1.09
CA LEU A 15 -10.93 20.89 -0.34
C LEU A 15 -10.64 22.20 -1.10
N GLN A 16 -11.00 22.26 -2.37
CA GLN A 16 -10.82 23.43 -3.24
C GLN A 16 -12.17 24.08 -3.60
N GLY A 17 -13.18 23.92 -2.75
CA GLY A 17 -14.45 24.65 -2.83
C GLY A 17 -15.56 23.94 -3.62
N GLN A 18 -15.35 22.69 -4.08
CA GLN A 18 -16.42 21.90 -4.69
C GLN A 18 -17.18 21.10 -3.63
N HIS A 19 -18.47 20.85 -3.86
CA HIS A 19 -19.26 19.98 -3.00
C HIS A 19 -19.04 18.51 -3.34
N SER A 20 -19.00 17.65 -2.31
CA SER A 20 -18.97 16.20 -2.46
C SER A 20 -20.10 15.56 -1.63
N PRO A 21 -20.84 14.60 -2.19
CA PRO A 21 -21.86 13.88 -1.44
C PRO A 21 -21.29 12.80 -0.52
N TYR A 22 -19.98 12.55 -0.58
CA TYR A 22 -19.34 11.40 0.07
C TYR A 22 -18.74 11.73 1.43
N PHE A 23 -18.28 12.99 1.62
CA PHE A 23 -17.53 13.39 2.80
C PHE A 23 -18.39 14.21 3.74
N ASN A 24 -18.32 13.90 5.02
CA ASN A 24 -18.97 14.61 6.12
C ASN A 24 -17.93 15.17 7.10
N GLU A 25 -18.40 15.80 8.18
CA GLU A 25 -17.53 16.43 9.17
C GLU A 25 -16.55 15.46 9.85
N HIS A 26 -16.94 14.20 10.07
CA HIS A 26 -16.04 13.18 10.64
C HIS A 26 -14.88 12.87 9.70
N HIS A 27 -15.11 12.79 8.39
CA HIS A 27 -14.05 12.61 7.39
C HIS A 27 -13.08 13.81 7.37
N TYR A 28 -13.58 15.04 7.49
CA TYR A 28 -12.72 16.22 7.55
C TYR A 28 -11.89 16.30 8.83
N ARG A 29 -12.45 15.94 9.99
CA ARG A 29 -11.68 15.81 11.25
C ARG A 29 -10.61 14.72 11.14
N TRP A 30 -10.97 13.59 10.58
CA TRP A 30 -10.03 12.50 10.35
C TRP A 30 -8.88 12.92 9.42
N ARG A 31 -9.20 13.61 8.32
CA ARG A 31 -8.22 14.18 7.40
C ARG A 31 -7.24 15.10 8.12
N ALA A 32 -7.75 16.04 8.92
CA ALA A 32 -6.91 16.96 9.68
C ALA A 32 -5.98 16.24 10.64
N LYS A 33 -6.45 15.18 11.30
CA LYS A 33 -5.65 14.34 12.21
C LYS A 33 -4.53 13.61 11.46
N CYS A 34 -4.82 12.98 10.34
CA CYS A 34 -3.83 12.31 9.50
C CYS A 34 -2.79 13.30 8.97
N ARG A 35 -3.23 14.46 8.48
CA ARG A 35 -2.35 15.53 7.99
C ARG A 35 -1.39 16.03 9.07
N THR A 36 -1.88 16.31 10.27
CA THR A 36 -1.05 16.73 11.41
C THR A 36 0.04 15.70 11.72
N PHE A 37 -0.28 14.41 11.68
CA PHE A 37 0.71 13.35 11.86
C PHE A 37 1.79 13.38 10.77
N VAL A 38 1.39 13.49 9.51
CA VAL A 38 2.32 13.55 8.38
C VAL A 38 3.25 14.76 8.49
N GLU A 39 2.71 15.94 8.78
CA GLU A 39 3.48 17.19 8.89
C GLU A 39 4.47 17.16 10.06
N ARG A 40 4.11 16.52 11.18
CA ARG A 40 4.97 16.48 12.37
C ARG A 40 5.98 15.35 12.36
N GLU A 41 5.60 14.17 11.92
CA GLU A 41 6.39 12.96 12.11
C GLU A 41 7.04 12.46 10.80
N LEU A 42 6.41 12.66 9.63
CA LEU A 42 6.93 12.11 8.39
C LEU A 42 7.71 13.14 7.56
N LEU A 43 7.10 14.27 7.22
CA LEU A 43 7.69 15.26 6.33
C LEU A 43 9.07 15.79 6.77
N PRO A 44 9.35 16.04 8.06
CA PRO A 44 10.65 16.54 8.48
C PRO A 44 11.81 15.55 8.30
N ASN A 45 11.47 14.26 8.15
CA ASN A 45 12.46 13.19 8.19
C ASN A 45 12.52 12.35 6.90
N VAL A 46 11.52 12.47 6.03
CA VAL A 46 11.34 11.56 4.89
C VAL A 46 12.53 11.53 3.93
N GLU A 47 13.16 12.67 3.66
CA GLU A 47 14.33 12.74 2.77
C GLU A 47 15.51 11.97 3.34
N LYS A 48 15.81 12.19 4.63
CA LYS A 48 16.86 11.48 5.34
C LYS A 48 16.61 9.97 5.36
N TRP A 49 15.41 9.56 5.73
CA TRP A 49 15.07 8.12 5.82
C TRP A 49 15.06 7.44 4.45
N ASP A 50 14.69 8.15 3.41
CA ASP A 50 14.75 7.62 2.06
C ASP A 50 16.21 7.41 1.61
N GLU A 51 17.09 8.41 1.81
CA GLU A 51 18.52 8.30 1.47
C GLU A 51 19.24 7.21 2.28
N GLU A 52 18.99 7.13 3.57
CA GLU A 52 19.51 6.06 4.43
C GLU A 52 18.90 4.69 4.07
N GLY A 53 17.74 4.74 3.42
CA GLY A 53 16.93 3.56 3.11
C GLY A 53 16.41 2.86 4.35
N ASP A 54 16.36 3.55 5.48
CA ASP A 54 15.92 3.02 6.76
C ASP A 54 15.30 4.11 7.64
N PHE A 55 14.50 3.69 8.62
CA PHE A 55 13.83 4.58 9.57
C PHE A 55 13.57 3.85 10.91
N PRO A 56 13.30 4.56 12.02
CA PRO A 56 13.01 3.97 13.32
C PRO A 56 11.58 3.37 13.33
N ALA A 57 11.40 2.22 12.69
CA ALA A 57 10.09 1.66 12.35
C ALA A 57 9.20 1.41 13.56
N GLN A 58 9.72 0.81 14.65
CA GLN A 58 8.92 0.51 15.83
C GLN A 58 8.50 1.80 16.56
N GLU A 59 9.41 2.75 16.74
CA GLU A 59 9.10 4.05 17.35
C GLU A 59 8.01 4.78 16.53
N LEU A 60 8.16 4.80 15.22
CA LEU A 60 7.22 5.50 14.36
C LEU A 60 5.84 4.80 14.32
N ARG A 61 5.79 3.46 14.38
CA ARG A 61 4.53 2.71 14.53
C ARG A 61 3.83 3.06 15.85
N ARG A 62 4.57 3.12 16.97
CA ARG A 62 4.01 3.52 18.28
C ARG A 62 3.46 4.95 18.24
N LYS A 63 4.18 5.89 17.62
CA LYS A 63 3.69 7.28 17.43
C LYS A 63 2.44 7.32 16.58
N ALA A 64 2.38 6.56 15.48
CA ALA A 64 1.21 6.46 14.62
C ALA A 64 0.02 5.80 15.34
N TYR A 65 0.28 4.81 16.19
CA TYR A 65 -0.74 4.18 17.02
C TYR A 65 -1.27 5.14 18.10
N ALA A 66 -0.40 5.85 18.81
CA ALA A 66 -0.80 6.86 19.79
C ALA A 66 -1.61 8.00 19.15
N ALA A 67 -1.33 8.33 17.89
CA ALA A 67 -2.14 9.23 17.09
C ALA A 67 -3.45 8.59 16.59
N GLY A 68 -3.73 7.32 16.87
CA GLY A 68 -4.91 6.60 16.43
C GLY A 68 -4.94 6.30 14.93
N ILE A 69 -3.79 6.34 14.25
CA ILE A 69 -3.68 6.13 12.79
C ILE A 69 -3.28 4.69 12.48
N TYR A 70 -2.28 4.15 13.18
CA TYR A 70 -1.78 2.81 12.89
C TYR A 70 -2.81 1.71 13.18
N GLY A 71 -3.61 1.90 14.22
CA GLY A 71 -4.70 1.01 14.60
C GLY A 71 -6.06 1.32 13.94
N ALA A 72 -6.14 2.32 13.05
CA ALA A 72 -7.40 2.87 12.55
C ALA A 72 -8.28 1.88 11.78
N THR A 73 -7.65 0.93 11.09
CA THR A 73 -8.32 -0.06 10.23
C THR A 73 -8.51 -1.41 10.92
N TRP A 74 -8.26 -1.52 12.22
CA TRP A 74 -8.29 -2.78 12.95
C TRP A 74 -9.43 -2.84 13.96
N PRO A 75 -9.94 -4.05 14.27
CA PRO A 75 -10.99 -4.23 15.26
C PRO A 75 -10.57 -3.79 16.65
N ARG A 76 -11.50 -3.19 17.40
CA ARG A 76 -11.30 -2.76 18.79
C ARG A 76 -10.91 -3.90 19.72
N GLU A 77 -11.44 -5.10 19.49
CA GLU A 77 -11.12 -6.29 20.28
C GLU A 77 -9.63 -6.66 20.25
N PHE A 78 -8.93 -6.32 19.16
CA PHE A 78 -7.49 -6.50 19.03
C PHE A 78 -6.68 -5.23 19.36
N GLY A 79 -7.31 -4.19 19.88
CA GLY A 79 -6.66 -2.91 20.20
C GLY A 79 -6.69 -1.90 19.06
N GLY A 80 -7.53 -2.11 18.05
CA GLY A 80 -7.75 -1.14 16.98
C GLY A 80 -8.34 0.18 17.47
N THR A 81 -8.10 1.23 16.73
CA THR A 81 -8.52 2.62 17.03
C THR A 81 -9.31 3.22 15.88
N PRO A 82 -10.46 2.63 15.48
CA PRO A 82 -11.24 3.14 14.36
C PRO A 82 -11.64 4.60 14.58
N PRO A 83 -11.62 5.43 13.53
CA PRO A 83 -11.94 6.85 13.62
C PRO A 83 -13.37 7.07 14.14
N GLU A 84 -13.59 8.22 14.80
CA GLU A 84 -14.93 8.66 15.19
C GLU A 84 -15.83 8.81 13.96
N GLY A 85 -17.02 8.24 14.02
CA GLY A 85 -17.99 8.24 12.93
C GLY A 85 -17.74 7.20 11.84
N SER A 86 -16.67 6.37 11.95
CA SER A 86 -16.55 5.17 11.14
C SER A 86 -17.54 4.13 11.63
N GLU A 87 -18.36 3.60 10.75
CA GLU A 87 -19.29 2.52 11.07
C GLU A 87 -18.56 1.18 10.95
N GLY A 88 -18.55 0.42 12.05
CA GLY A 88 -17.99 -0.94 12.07
C GLY A 88 -16.47 -1.01 12.30
N ASP A 89 -16.04 -2.19 12.68
CA ASP A 89 -14.62 -2.56 12.84
C ASP A 89 -14.15 -3.27 11.58
N TRP A 90 -13.11 -2.77 10.96
CA TRP A 90 -12.59 -3.38 9.75
C TRP A 90 -11.62 -4.53 10.04
N HIS A 91 -11.77 -5.66 9.31
CA HIS A 91 -11.00 -6.88 9.55
C HIS A 91 -10.04 -7.25 8.40
N GLY A 92 -9.65 -6.29 7.58
CA GLY A 92 -8.82 -6.60 6.41
C GLY A 92 -9.59 -7.18 5.22
N SER A 93 -10.89 -7.34 5.35
CA SER A 93 -11.83 -7.64 4.26
C SER A 93 -13.06 -6.78 4.43
N TRP A 94 -13.39 -5.98 3.42
CA TRP A 94 -14.60 -5.16 3.43
C TRP A 94 -15.91 -5.99 3.45
N GLU A 95 -15.82 -7.30 3.16
CA GLU A 95 -16.98 -8.20 3.19
C GLU A 95 -17.47 -8.53 4.60
N ALA A 96 -16.58 -8.45 5.58
CA ALA A 96 -16.92 -8.90 6.94
C ALA A 96 -17.63 -7.85 7.77
N VAL A 97 -17.59 -6.55 7.38
CA VAL A 97 -18.09 -5.44 8.21
C VAL A 97 -18.62 -4.31 7.32
N LYS A 98 -19.68 -3.63 7.77
CA LYS A 98 -20.14 -2.36 7.17
C LYS A 98 -19.18 -1.24 7.58
N VAL A 99 -18.08 -1.12 6.83
CA VAL A 99 -17.09 -0.04 7.01
C VAL A 99 -17.41 1.09 6.05
N ASP A 100 -17.15 2.32 6.46
CA ASP A 100 -17.13 3.44 5.54
C ASP A 100 -15.73 3.57 4.91
N PRO A 101 -15.51 3.11 3.68
CA PRO A 101 -14.19 3.08 3.04
C PRO A 101 -13.64 4.48 2.70
N PHE A 102 -14.44 5.54 2.88
CA PHE A 102 -13.96 6.91 2.73
C PHE A 102 -13.00 7.32 3.84
N PHE A 103 -13.10 6.74 5.04
CA PHE A 103 -12.08 6.95 6.09
C PHE A 103 -10.71 6.40 5.66
N ASP A 104 -10.70 5.25 5.00
CA ASP A 104 -9.49 4.64 4.48
C ASP A 104 -8.93 5.44 3.31
N LEU A 105 -9.77 5.86 2.35
CA LEU A 105 -9.39 6.74 1.26
C LEU A 105 -8.73 8.03 1.77
N VAL A 106 -9.34 8.69 2.77
CA VAL A 106 -8.81 9.91 3.39
C VAL A 106 -7.46 9.66 4.06
N MET A 107 -7.33 8.56 4.80
CA MET A 107 -6.08 8.21 5.49
C MET A 107 -4.93 8.04 4.51
N TRP A 108 -5.11 7.22 3.48
CA TRP A 108 -4.04 6.94 2.53
C TRP A 108 -3.71 8.12 1.62
N ASP A 109 -4.69 8.95 1.28
CA ASP A 109 -4.47 10.22 0.60
C ASP A 109 -3.58 11.14 1.43
N GLU A 110 -3.87 11.32 2.73
CA GLU A 110 -3.07 12.18 3.62
C GLU A 110 -1.68 11.58 3.93
N LEU A 111 -1.59 10.28 4.23
CA LEU A 111 -0.31 9.64 4.49
C LEU A 111 0.66 9.77 3.30
N ALA A 112 0.14 9.63 2.08
CA ALA A 112 0.93 9.74 0.86
C ALA A 112 1.46 11.16 0.58
N ARG A 113 1.01 12.19 1.32
CA ARG A 113 1.57 13.56 1.25
C ARG A 113 3.06 13.61 1.61
N CYS A 114 3.58 12.64 2.35
CA CYS A 114 5.02 12.54 2.60
C CYS A 114 5.84 12.35 1.32
N GLY A 115 5.23 11.95 0.20
CA GLY A 115 5.89 11.79 -1.09
C GLY A 115 6.91 10.65 -1.14
N SER A 116 6.77 9.62 -0.27
CA SER A 116 7.60 8.42 -0.28
C SER A 116 6.73 7.18 -0.09
N GLY A 117 6.56 6.42 -1.15
CA GLY A 117 5.93 5.09 -1.11
C GLY A 117 6.79 4.10 -0.33
N GLY A 118 8.11 4.26 -0.38
CA GLY A 118 9.04 3.40 0.36
C GLY A 118 8.88 3.51 1.87
N LEU A 119 8.71 4.73 2.41
CA LEU A 119 8.44 4.94 3.83
C LEU A 119 7.09 4.35 4.24
N LEU A 120 6.03 4.65 3.49
CA LEU A 120 4.70 4.11 3.78
C LEU A 120 4.65 2.59 3.65
N ALA A 121 5.34 2.04 2.64
CA ALA A 121 5.48 0.60 2.46
C ALA A 121 6.21 -0.05 3.64
N GLY A 122 7.26 0.56 4.17
CA GLY A 122 7.98 0.03 5.32
C GLY A 122 7.23 0.17 6.65
N LEU A 123 6.41 1.21 6.79
CA LEU A 123 5.72 1.53 8.04
C LEU A 123 4.40 0.75 8.20
N PHE A 124 3.54 0.77 7.18
CA PHE A 124 2.17 0.26 7.27
C PHE A 124 1.94 -1.04 6.51
N VAL A 125 2.50 -1.17 5.29
CA VAL A 125 2.15 -2.25 4.37
C VAL A 125 2.47 -3.65 4.94
N PRO A 126 3.61 -3.89 5.63
CA PRO A 126 3.89 -5.23 6.13
C PRO A 126 2.76 -5.80 6.97
N THR A 127 2.29 -5.02 7.95
CA THR A 127 1.20 -5.44 8.84
C THR A 127 -0.14 -5.46 8.10
N ASN A 128 -0.44 -4.45 7.28
CA ASN A 128 -1.73 -4.36 6.58
C ASN A 128 -1.95 -5.44 5.53
N ILE A 129 -0.92 -6.09 5.04
CA ILE A 129 -1.04 -7.21 4.10
C ILE A 129 -0.70 -8.57 4.71
N GLY A 130 0.17 -8.61 5.73
CA GLY A 130 0.59 -9.87 6.36
C GLY A 130 -0.35 -10.36 7.46
N LEU A 131 -1.02 -9.44 8.14
CA LEU A 131 -1.87 -9.77 9.28
C LEU A 131 -3.33 -10.13 8.94
N PRO A 132 -4.00 -9.54 7.91
CA PRO A 132 -5.41 -9.80 7.63
C PRO A 132 -5.79 -11.27 7.51
N PRO A 133 -5.04 -12.14 6.80
CA PRO A 133 -5.36 -13.55 6.73
C PRO A 133 -5.39 -14.23 8.11
N VAL A 134 -4.53 -13.78 9.02
CA VAL A 134 -4.46 -14.31 10.39
C VAL A 134 -5.67 -13.87 11.21
N VAL A 135 -6.08 -12.60 11.08
CA VAL A 135 -7.26 -12.05 11.77
C VAL A 135 -8.53 -12.77 11.33
N VAL A 136 -8.69 -12.97 10.02
CA VAL A 136 -9.90 -13.56 9.46
C VAL A 136 -9.95 -15.08 9.64
N TYR A 137 -8.84 -15.80 9.40
CA TYR A 137 -8.83 -17.26 9.29
C TYR A 137 -7.97 -17.98 10.35
N GLY A 138 -7.14 -17.25 11.09
CA GLY A 138 -6.28 -17.85 12.12
C GLY A 138 -7.06 -18.46 13.26
N GLY A 139 -6.51 -19.51 13.87
CA GLY A 139 -7.04 -20.07 15.09
C GLY A 139 -6.91 -19.09 16.26
N GLU A 140 -7.79 -19.19 17.26
CA GLU A 140 -7.87 -18.25 18.39
C GLU A 140 -6.56 -18.12 19.18
N ASP A 141 -5.80 -19.21 19.29
CA ASP A 141 -4.50 -19.18 19.95
C ASP A 141 -3.47 -18.36 19.16
N LEU A 142 -3.45 -18.55 17.85
CA LEU A 142 -2.57 -17.78 16.96
C LEU A 142 -2.92 -16.29 16.99
N LYS A 143 -4.22 -15.95 16.93
CA LYS A 143 -4.69 -14.56 17.04
C LYS A 143 -4.25 -13.91 18.35
N ARG A 144 -4.46 -14.57 19.47
CA ARG A 144 -4.07 -14.07 20.81
C ARG A 144 -2.57 -13.77 20.92
N ARG A 145 -1.73 -14.61 20.29
CA ARG A 145 -0.27 -14.46 20.36
C ARG A 145 0.29 -13.31 19.54
N ILE A 146 -0.34 -12.96 18.41
CA ILE A 146 0.31 -12.07 17.46
C ILE A 146 -0.49 -10.83 17.07
N VAL A 147 -1.83 -10.89 17.06
CA VAL A 147 -2.63 -9.83 16.42
C VAL A 147 -2.51 -8.52 17.18
N ARG A 148 -2.67 -8.54 18.52
CA ARG A 148 -2.63 -7.32 19.32
C ARG A 148 -1.31 -6.58 19.19
N ASP A 149 -0.18 -7.27 19.32
CA ASP A 149 1.16 -6.66 19.22
C ASP A 149 1.39 -6.02 17.84
N CYS A 150 0.85 -6.63 16.79
CA CYS A 150 0.93 -6.09 15.43
C CYS A 150 0.02 -4.87 15.25
N VAL A 151 -1.19 -4.90 15.77
CA VAL A 151 -2.17 -3.79 15.67
C VAL A 151 -1.72 -2.56 16.45
N THR A 152 -1.08 -2.76 17.61
CA THR A 152 -0.55 -1.67 18.44
C THR A 152 0.81 -1.13 17.98
N GLY A 153 1.42 -1.77 16.97
CA GLY A 153 2.72 -1.36 16.42
C GLY A 153 3.94 -1.82 17.21
N GLU A 154 3.75 -2.66 18.24
CA GLU A 154 4.86 -3.26 19.02
C GLU A 154 5.65 -4.25 18.17
N LYS A 155 4.95 -5.03 17.36
CA LYS A 155 5.51 -5.96 16.38
C LYS A 155 4.97 -5.68 14.99
N SER A 156 5.46 -6.43 14.00
CA SER A 156 4.96 -6.35 12.63
C SER A 156 4.94 -7.71 11.96
N ALA A 157 3.99 -7.89 11.03
CA ALA A 157 3.89 -9.07 10.19
C ALA A 157 4.10 -8.69 8.73
N CYS A 158 4.75 -9.52 7.94
CA CYS A 158 4.85 -9.32 6.49
C CYS A 158 4.26 -10.50 5.71
N LEU A 159 3.78 -10.23 4.51
CA LEU A 159 3.24 -11.26 3.60
C LEU A 159 4.35 -11.79 2.69
N CYS A 160 4.53 -13.11 2.67
CA CYS A 160 5.58 -13.80 1.91
C CYS A 160 4.95 -14.72 0.87
N VAL A 161 4.63 -14.19 -0.31
CA VAL A 161 4.02 -14.94 -1.43
C VAL A 161 5.02 -15.16 -2.55
N THR A 162 5.54 -14.07 -3.12
CA THR A 162 6.36 -14.08 -4.33
C THR A 162 7.71 -14.77 -4.14
N GLU A 163 8.10 -15.54 -5.15
CA GLU A 163 9.38 -16.26 -5.23
C GLU A 163 10.16 -15.87 -6.48
N PRO A 164 11.46 -16.22 -6.56
CA PRO A 164 12.22 -16.06 -7.81
C PRO A 164 11.57 -16.73 -9.02
N SER A 165 10.84 -17.82 -8.80
CA SER A 165 10.19 -18.65 -9.83
C SER A 165 8.72 -18.27 -10.08
N GLY A 166 8.07 -17.50 -9.19
CA GLY A 166 6.63 -17.24 -9.24
C GLY A 166 6.30 -15.84 -8.72
N GLY A 167 6.03 -14.91 -9.63
CA GLY A 167 5.52 -13.58 -9.34
C GLY A 167 4.05 -13.47 -9.75
N SER A 168 3.77 -13.11 -11.01
CA SER A 168 2.41 -13.06 -11.56
C SER A 168 1.74 -14.43 -11.56
N ASP A 169 2.49 -15.50 -11.81
CA ASP A 169 2.03 -16.88 -11.63
C ASP A 169 2.33 -17.37 -10.21
N VAL A 170 1.42 -17.08 -9.30
CA VAL A 170 1.51 -17.53 -7.90
C VAL A 170 1.41 -19.06 -7.78
N SER A 171 0.83 -19.75 -8.76
CA SER A 171 0.74 -21.23 -8.75
C SER A 171 2.11 -21.92 -8.92
N ALA A 172 3.08 -21.20 -9.49
CA ALA A 172 4.45 -21.67 -9.72
C ALA A 172 5.39 -21.58 -8.51
N ILE A 173 4.88 -21.25 -7.32
CA ILE A 173 5.69 -21.23 -6.08
C ILE A 173 6.29 -22.60 -5.80
N LYS A 174 7.50 -22.63 -5.21
CA LYS A 174 8.27 -23.83 -4.91
C LYS A 174 8.54 -24.04 -3.43
N THR A 175 8.33 -23.02 -2.59
CA THR A 175 8.45 -23.16 -1.13
C THR A 175 7.49 -24.24 -0.65
N THR A 176 8.00 -25.22 0.09
CA THR A 176 7.24 -26.36 0.62
C THR A 176 7.14 -26.31 2.13
N ALA A 177 6.08 -26.91 2.67
CA ALA A 177 5.92 -27.17 4.09
C ALA A 177 5.43 -28.62 4.27
N VAL A 178 6.33 -29.51 4.66
CA VAL A 178 6.03 -30.92 4.85
C VAL A 178 5.59 -31.16 6.29
N ARG A 179 4.38 -31.70 6.47
CA ARG A 179 3.84 -31.99 7.81
C ARG A 179 4.55 -33.18 8.43
N GLN A 180 5.00 -33.02 9.68
CA GLN A 180 5.61 -34.06 10.50
C GLN A 180 4.98 -34.01 11.91
N GLY A 181 3.90 -34.74 12.09
CA GLY A 181 3.16 -34.77 13.36
C GLY A 181 2.57 -33.39 13.74
N ASP A 182 3.09 -32.80 14.80
CA ASP A 182 2.65 -31.53 15.39
C ASP A 182 3.30 -30.29 14.76
N HIS A 183 4.12 -30.44 13.73
CA HIS A 183 4.82 -29.34 13.07
C HIS A 183 4.94 -29.53 11.56
N PHE A 184 5.33 -28.46 10.87
CA PHE A 184 5.74 -28.45 9.47
C PHE A 184 7.23 -28.18 9.36
N ILE A 185 7.91 -28.80 8.38
CA ILE A 185 9.26 -28.44 7.97
C ILE A 185 9.16 -27.58 6.69
N VAL A 186 9.56 -26.32 6.81
CA VAL A 186 9.48 -25.35 5.71
C VAL A 186 10.82 -25.18 5.03
N ASN A 187 10.82 -25.32 3.69
CA ASN A 187 11.99 -25.16 2.83
C ASN A 187 11.65 -24.33 1.60
N GLY A 188 12.54 -23.39 1.22
CA GLY A 188 12.37 -22.58 0.02
C GLY A 188 12.86 -21.15 0.17
N SER A 189 12.37 -20.27 -0.68
CA SER A 189 12.75 -18.85 -0.62
C SER A 189 11.63 -17.93 -1.06
N LYS A 190 11.63 -16.70 -0.53
CA LYS A 190 10.71 -15.62 -0.90
C LYS A 190 11.49 -14.40 -1.34
N LYS A 191 10.95 -13.65 -2.30
CA LYS A 191 11.64 -12.52 -2.91
C LYS A 191 10.71 -11.31 -3.01
N TRP A 192 11.28 -10.11 -2.96
CA TRP A 192 10.57 -8.81 -2.96
C TRP A 192 9.61 -8.65 -1.78
N ILE A 193 9.98 -9.16 -0.62
CA ILE A 193 9.13 -9.09 0.57
C ILE A 193 9.30 -7.73 1.24
N THR A 194 8.24 -6.93 1.23
CA THR A 194 8.19 -5.62 1.87
C THR A 194 8.29 -5.76 3.39
N GLY A 195 9.21 -5.02 4.01
CA GLY A 195 9.41 -5.03 5.46
C GLY A 195 10.06 -6.28 6.03
N GLY A 196 10.43 -7.26 5.21
CA GLY A 196 10.95 -8.55 5.67
C GLY A 196 12.22 -8.46 6.54
N MET A 197 13.00 -7.38 6.43
CA MET A 197 14.17 -7.17 7.32
C MET A 197 13.78 -6.87 8.77
N LYS A 198 12.60 -6.29 9.00
CA LYS A 198 12.16 -5.80 10.32
C LYS A 198 10.92 -6.52 10.87
N ALA A 199 10.20 -7.29 10.05
CA ALA A 199 9.03 -8.02 10.49
C ALA A 199 9.36 -9.07 11.55
N ASP A 200 8.53 -9.20 12.56
CA ASP A 200 8.63 -10.21 13.61
C ASP A 200 7.97 -11.51 13.16
N PHE A 201 6.93 -11.40 12.31
CA PHE A 201 6.15 -12.51 11.79
C PHE A 201 6.14 -12.52 10.27
N PHE A 202 6.22 -13.71 9.70
CA PHE A 202 6.18 -13.96 8.26
C PHE A 202 4.95 -14.80 7.96
N THR A 203 3.94 -14.23 7.29
CA THR A 203 2.79 -14.98 6.77
C THR A 203 3.17 -15.55 5.42
N VAL A 204 3.52 -16.84 5.40
CA VAL A 204 4.17 -17.50 4.26
C VAL A 204 3.21 -18.39 3.52
N LEU A 205 3.02 -18.13 2.22
CA LEU A 205 2.33 -19.04 1.31
C LEU A 205 3.30 -20.14 0.85
N CYS A 206 2.99 -21.40 1.12
CA CYS A 206 3.82 -22.55 0.80
C CYS A 206 3.00 -23.75 0.36
N LYS A 207 3.59 -24.67 -0.40
CA LYS A 207 2.95 -25.93 -0.79
C LYS A 207 2.98 -26.93 0.36
N THR A 208 1.82 -27.45 0.74
CA THR A 208 1.66 -28.49 1.76
C THR A 208 1.31 -29.85 1.16
N SER A 209 0.97 -29.91 -0.12
CA SER A 209 0.72 -31.15 -0.84
C SER A 209 1.41 -31.18 -2.20
N SER A 210 1.60 -32.37 -2.75
CA SER A 210 2.21 -32.60 -4.08
C SER A 210 1.27 -32.28 -5.24
N GLY A 211 0.03 -31.86 -4.97
CA GLY A 211 -0.95 -31.49 -5.98
C GLY A 211 -0.50 -30.28 -6.81
N SER A 212 -1.05 -30.19 -8.03
CA SER A 212 -0.93 -28.99 -8.86
C SER A 212 -2.08 -28.03 -8.62
N GLY A 213 -1.83 -26.72 -8.72
CA GLY A 213 -2.86 -25.68 -8.62
C GLY A 213 -2.98 -25.05 -7.24
N HIS A 214 -4.01 -24.22 -7.09
CA HIS A 214 -4.19 -23.36 -5.91
C HIS A 214 -4.50 -24.11 -4.61
N GLN A 215 -5.09 -25.30 -4.69
CA GLN A 215 -5.44 -26.14 -3.53
C GLN A 215 -4.24 -26.86 -2.89
N SER A 216 -3.05 -26.76 -3.49
CA SER A 216 -1.83 -27.32 -2.91
C SER A 216 -1.14 -26.38 -1.91
N ALA A 217 -1.59 -25.14 -1.80
CA ALA A 217 -0.92 -24.09 -1.03
C ALA A 217 -1.67 -23.76 0.26
N SER A 218 -0.91 -23.60 1.34
CA SER A 218 -1.37 -23.21 2.67
C SER A 218 -0.65 -21.95 3.15
N LEU A 219 -1.24 -21.26 4.12
CA LEU A 219 -0.57 -20.15 4.82
C LEU A 219 -0.09 -20.60 6.18
N LEU A 220 1.18 -20.35 6.48
CA LEU A 220 1.81 -20.56 7.78
C LEU A 220 2.39 -19.26 8.32
N VAL A 221 2.28 -19.02 9.61
CA VAL A 221 2.96 -17.93 10.29
C VAL A 221 4.28 -18.45 10.87
N LEU A 222 5.39 -17.92 10.35
CA LEU A 222 6.72 -18.16 10.87
C LEU A 222 7.15 -16.97 11.76
N GLU A 223 7.89 -17.25 12.81
CA GLU A 223 8.42 -16.22 13.72
C GLU A 223 9.91 -15.99 13.42
N ARG A 224 10.35 -14.75 13.44
CA ARG A 224 11.75 -14.36 13.10
C ARG A 224 12.81 -15.17 13.86
N GLY A 225 12.54 -15.55 15.11
CA GLY A 225 13.47 -16.30 15.94
C GLY A 225 13.59 -17.79 15.61
N MET A 226 12.78 -18.32 14.67
CA MET A 226 12.87 -19.74 14.28
C MET A 226 14.19 -20.02 13.56
N PRO A 227 14.94 -21.06 13.97
CA PRO A 227 16.17 -21.46 13.27
C PRO A 227 15.92 -21.79 11.79
N GLY A 228 16.88 -21.46 10.93
CA GLY A 228 16.80 -21.73 9.49
C GLY A 228 16.20 -20.58 8.67
N ILE A 229 15.79 -19.47 9.28
CA ILE A 229 15.33 -18.26 8.57
C ILE A 229 16.51 -17.32 8.34
N THR A 230 16.80 -17.03 7.07
CA THR A 230 17.81 -16.02 6.68
C THR A 230 17.16 -14.91 5.87
N THR A 231 17.49 -13.66 6.20
CA THR A 231 16.95 -12.48 5.52
C THR A 231 18.06 -11.62 4.94
N ARG A 232 17.91 -11.16 3.70
CA ARG A 232 18.86 -10.29 3.03
C ARG A 232 18.14 -9.14 2.34
N ARG A 233 18.57 -7.92 2.65
CA ARG A 233 18.05 -6.72 2.00
C ARG A 233 18.38 -6.71 0.51
N MET A 234 17.41 -6.31 -0.30
CA MET A 234 17.58 -6.18 -1.75
C MET A 234 17.89 -4.72 -2.12
N LYS A 235 18.73 -4.53 -3.12
CA LYS A 235 18.94 -3.23 -3.78
C LYS A 235 17.87 -3.04 -4.84
N THR A 236 17.03 -2.02 -4.68
CA THR A 236 15.89 -1.70 -5.56
C THR A 236 16.04 -0.33 -6.21
N GLN A 237 15.32 -0.10 -7.31
CA GLN A 237 15.28 1.18 -8.01
C GLN A 237 14.73 2.31 -7.12
N GLY A 238 13.67 2.03 -6.38
CA GLY A 238 13.01 2.94 -5.44
C GLY A 238 12.52 2.16 -4.23
N TRP A 239 11.70 2.78 -3.36
CA TRP A 239 11.21 2.18 -2.12
C TRP A 239 12.33 1.76 -1.17
N TRP A 240 13.38 2.55 -1.06
CA TRP A 240 14.56 2.14 -0.30
C TRP A 240 14.25 1.94 1.18
N ALA A 241 13.42 2.80 1.78
CA ALA A 241 13.01 2.66 3.18
C ALA A 241 12.04 1.49 3.43
N SER A 242 11.50 0.82 2.39
CA SER A 242 10.59 -0.32 2.54
C SER A 242 11.24 -1.57 3.08
N ASN A 243 12.58 -1.62 3.11
CA ASN A 243 13.31 -2.81 3.52
C ASN A 243 12.92 -4.07 2.73
N THR A 244 12.78 -3.93 1.41
CA THR A 244 12.47 -5.05 0.50
C THR A 244 13.50 -6.16 0.66
N THR A 245 13.03 -7.39 0.90
CA THR A 245 13.84 -8.49 1.42
C THR A 245 13.77 -9.73 0.52
N PHE A 246 14.89 -10.42 0.42
CA PHE A 246 14.98 -11.82 0.03
C PHE A 246 15.06 -12.67 1.31
N ILE A 247 14.25 -13.74 1.39
CA ILE A 247 14.16 -14.61 2.56
C ILE A 247 14.42 -16.05 2.12
N GLU A 248 15.23 -16.75 2.89
CA GLU A 248 15.48 -18.19 2.73
C GLU A 248 15.00 -18.95 3.95
N PHE A 249 14.39 -20.10 3.71
CA PHE A 249 13.96 -21.07 4.72
C PHE A 249 14.70 -22.37 4.50
N ASP A 250 15.47 -22.79 5.48
CA ASP A 250 16.22 -24.05 5.47
C ASP A 250 15.81 -24.88 6.68
N ASN A 251 15.01 -25.92 6.44
CA ASN A 251 14.50 -26.85 7.45
C ASN A 251 13.84 -26.15 8.66
N VAL A 252 13.10 -25.06 8.42
CA VAL A 252 12.44 -24.31 9.49
C VAL A 252 11.32 -25.13 10.09
N ARG A 253 11.45 -25.44 11.38
CA ARG A 253 10.40 -26.16 12.14
C ARG A 253 9.33 -25.19 12.62
N VAL A 254 8.11 -25.35 12.09
CA VAL A 254 6.96 -24.47 12.36
C VAL A 254 5.86 -25.27 13.04
N PRO A 255 5.37 -24.90 14.24
CA PRO A 255 4.28 -25.58 14.90
C PRO A 255 3.03 -25.66 14.02
N ALA A 256 2.33 -26.80 14.03
CA ALA A 256 1.10 -26.95 13.25
C ALA A 256 0.00 -25.95 13.68
N ALA A 257 0.05 -25.47 14.92
CA ALA A 257 -0.82 -24.40 15.43
C ALA A 257 -0.61 -23.04 14.73
N ASN A 258 0.50 -22.86 13.98
CA ASN A 258 0.76 -21.65 13.20
C ASN A 258 0.14 -21.72 11.79
N LEU A 259 -0.61 -22.76 11.46
CA LEU A 259 -1.41 -22.84 10.23
C LEU A 259 -2.56 -21.82 10.28
N VAL A 260 -2.68 -21.04 9.24
CA VAL A 260 -3.78 -20.08 9.08
C VAL A 260 -4.94 -20.77 8.38
N GLY A 261 -6.03 -20.97 9.10
CA GLY A 261 -7.23 -21.63 8.58
C GLY A 261 -7.02 -23.12 8.28
N ARG A 262 -7.41 -23.55 7.08
CA ARG A 262 -7.31 -24.95 6.64
C ARG A 262 -6.17 -25.15 5.67
N GLU A 263 -5.56 -26.34 5.76
CA GLU A 263 -4.55 -26.78 4.80
C GLU A 263 -5.15 -26.86 3.38
N GLY A 264 -4.44 -26.32 2.40
CA GLY A 264 -4.88 -26.23 1.00
C GLY A 264 -5.66 -24.97 0.63
N ASP A 265 -6.13 -24.19 1.59
CA ASP A 265 -6.92 -22.95 1.33
C ASP A 265 -6.06 -21.67 1.31
N GLY A 266 -4.74 -21.77 1.43
CA GLY A 266 -3.84 -20.62 1.60
C GLY A 266 -3.89 -19.63 0.44
N PHE A 267 -4.04 -20.09 -0.79
CA PHE A 267 -4.17 -19.20 -1.93
C PHE A 267 -5.45 -18.34 -1.83
N LYS A 268 -6.57 -18.95 -1.49
CA LYS A 268 -7.86 -18.25 -1.29
C LYS A 268 -7.72 -17.16 -0.21
N TYR A 269 -7.09 -17.50 0.91
CA TYR A 269 -6.91 -16.57 2.03
C TYR A 269 -5.99 -15.39 1.68
N THR A 270 -4.99 -15.63 0.84
CA THR A 270 -4.11 -14.57 0.33
C THR A 270 -4.87 -13.59 -0.59
N MET A 271 -5.80 -14.09 -1.40
CA MET A 271 -6.53 -13.26 -2.37
C MET A 271 -7.55 -12.30 -1.74
N VAL A 272 -8.07 -12.61 -0.55
CA VAL A 272 -9.14 -11.83 0.11
C VAL A 272 -8.76 -10.36 0.32
N ASN A 273 -7.50 -10.07 0.65
CA ASN A 273 -7.08 -8.71 0.93
C ASN A 273 -6.65 -7.90 -0.32
N PHE A 274 -6.53 -8.51 -1.49
CA PHE A 274 -5.90 -7.84 -2.64
C PHE A 274 -6.70 -6.69 -3.24
N ASN A 275 -8.03 -6.71 -3.16
CA ASN A 275 -8.83 -5.58 -3.66
C ASN A 275 -8.61 -4.34 -2.79
N HIS A 276 -8.56 -4.51 -1.47
CA HIS A 276 -8.23 -3.44 -0.54
C HIS A 276 -6.80 -2.92 -0.77
N GLU A 277 -5.82 -3.81 -0.93
CA GLU A 277 -4.44 -3.41 -1.22
C GLU A 277 -4.35 -2.57 -2.51
N ARG A 278 -5.05 -2.97 -3.59
CA ARG A 278 -5.11 -2.22 -4.85
C ARG A 278 -5.74 -0.84 -4.68
N PHE A 279 -6.80 -0.75 -3.87
CA PHE A 279 -7.45 0.52 -3.53
C PHE A 279 -6.49 1.46 -2.80
N VAL A 280 -5.81 0.98 -1.77
CA VAL A 280 -4.80 1.71 -1.00
C VAL A 280 -3.65 2.20 -1.88
N LEU A 281 -3.09 1.32 -2.72
CA LEU A 281 -2.03 1.69 -3.65
C LEU A 281 -2.51 2.77 -4.64
N THR A 282 -3.75 2.66 -5.13
CA THR A 282 -4.29 3.63 -6.09
C THR A 282 -4.54 5.00 -5.45
N ALA A 283 -5.01 5.05 -4.21
CA ALA A 283 -5.15 6.29 -3.45
C ALA A 283 -3.80 7.00 -3.29
N GLN A 284 -2.74 6.26 -2.97
CA GLN A 284 -1.37 6.79 -2.91
C GLN A 284 -0.90 7.31 -4.28
N MET A 285 -1.13 6.56 -5.37
CA MET A 285 -0.74 6.97 -6.73
C MET A 285 -1.40 8.29 -7.14
N VAL A 286 -2.68 8.49 -6.80
CA VAL A 286 -3.40 9.74 -7.06
C VAL A 286 -2.77 10.89 -6.27
N ARG A 287 -2.43 10.68 -5.00
CA ARG A 287 -1.75 11.71 -4.19
C ARG A 287 -0.36 12.04 -4.74
N TYR A 288 0.42 11.05 -5.14
CA TYR A 288 1.74 11.29 -5.76
C TYR A 288 1.62 12.04 -7.07
N ALA A 289 0.60 11.76 -7.88
CA ALA A 289 0.31 12.53 -9.08
C ALA A 289 -0.03 13.99 -8.76
N ARG A 290 -0.81 14.26 -7.69
CA ARG A 290 -1.11 15.63 -7.23
C ARG A 290 0.14 16.35 -6.73
N ILE A 291 1.04 15.68 -6.01
CA ILE A 291 2.33 16.26 -5.61
C ILE A 291 3.15 16.65 -6.85
N CYS A 292 3.26 15.78 -7.84
CA CYS A 292 3.96 16.08 -9.08
C CYS A 292 3.35 17.29 -9.81
N LEU A 293 2.04 17.36 -9.88
CA LEU A 293 1.32 18.51 -10.47
C LEU A 293 1.60 19.80 -9.69
N GLU A 294 1.52 19.76 -8.37
CA GLU A 294 1.76 20.90 -7.49
C GLU A 294 3.17 21.46 -7.67
N GLU A 295 4.18 20.61 -7.60
CA GLU A 295 5.59 21.00 -7.79
C GLU A 295 5.83 21.58 -9.18
N ALA A 296 5.26 20.98 -10.23
CA ALA A 296 5.35 21.48 -11.59
C ALA A 296 4.73 22.89 -11.74
N ILE A 297 3.54 23.11 -11.20
CA ILE A 297 2.87 24.43 -11.24
C ILE A 297 3.65 25.44 -10.42
N ALA A 298 4.04 25.11 -9.19
CA ALA A 298 4.80 26.01 -8.32
C ALA A 298 6.13 26.44 -8.95
N PHE A 299 6.85 25.49 -9.56
CA PHE A 299 8.08 25.79 -10.30
C PHE A 299 7.80 26.66 -11.52
N ALA A 300 6.83 26.30 -12.36
CA ALA A 300 6.53 27.00 -13.60
C ALA A 300 6.06 28.45 -13.37
N ARG A 301 5.42 28.75 -12.24
CA ARG A 301 5.02 30.11 -11.84
C ARG A 301 6.23 31.00 -11.49
N ARG A 302 7.30 30.42 -10.96
CA ARG A 302 8.52 31.17 -10.56
C ARG A 302 9.55 31.24 -11.65
N ARG A 303 9.74 30.20 -12.44
CA ARG A 303 10.75 30.11 -13.49
C ARG A 303 10.39 30.98 -14.68
N ARG A 304 11.35 31.73 -15.19
CA ARG A 304 11.22 32.50 -16.45
C ARG A 304 12.10 31.88 -17.53
N SER A 305 11.58 31.87 -18.77
CA SER A 305 12.29 31.48 -19.98
C SER A 305 11.72 32.24 -21.17
N PHE A 306 12.57 32.58 -22.15
CA PHE A 306 12.15 33.31 -23.34
C PHE A 306 11.30 34.57 -23.02
N GLY A 307 11.69 35.33 -21.99
CA GLY A 307 11.07 36.60 -21.64
C GLY A 307 9.79 36.52 -20.79
N GLN A 308 9.20 35.31 -20.56
CA GLN A 308 7.97 35.14 -19.80
C GLN A 308 8.11 34.05 -18.74
N ARG A 309 7.09 33.89 -17.84
CA ARG A 309 7.07 32.79 -16.89
C ARG A 309 6.89 31.49 -17.64
N LEU A 310 7.44 30.40 -17.12
CA LEU A 310 7.32 29.08 -17.74
C LEU A 310 5.85 28.63 -17.87
N ILE A 311 5.01 28.97 -16.89
CA ILE A 311 3.56 28.65 -16.90
C ILE A 311 2.80 29.38 -18.03
N ASP A 312 3.32 30.51 -18.55
CA ASP A 312 2.66 31.30 -19.59
C ASP A 312 2.83 30.68 -20.99
N HIS A 313 3.76 29.72 -21.14
CA HIS A 313 3.90 28.93 -22.38
C HIS A 313 2.74 27.93 -22.53
N GLN A 314 2.11 27.94 -23.72
CA GLN A 314 0.95 27.09 -24.01
C GLN A 314 1.23 25.59 -23.78
N VAL A 315 2.41 25.13 -24.20
CA VAL A 315 2.80 23.71 -24.03
C VAL A 315 2.85 23.30 -22.55
N ILE A 316 3.26 24.19 -21.65
CA ILE A 316 3.30 23.91 -20.20
C ILE A 316 1.87 23.85 -19.65
N ARG A 317 1.01 24.78 -20.04
CA ARG A 317 -0.40 24.76 -19.63
C ARG A 317 -1.12 23.51 -20.10
N HIS A 318 -0.85 23.00 -21.31
CA HIS A 318 -1.42 21.75 -21.81
C HIS A 318 -0.94 20.55 -21.00
N LYS A 319 0.35 20.48 -20.61
CA LYS A 319 0.85 19.42 -19.72
C LYS A 319 0.14 19.44 -18.37
N VAL A 320 0.02 20.60 -17.74
CA VAL A 320 -0.71 20.77 -16.47
C VAL A 320 -2.17 20.36 -16.62
N ALA A 321 -2.84 20.76 -17.69
CA ALA A 321 -4.24 20.41 -17.94
C ALA A 321 -4.44 18.90 -18.12
N ASP A 322 -3.55 18.20 -18.88
CA ASP A 322 -3.64 16.75 -19.05
C ASP A 322 -3.39 15.99 -17.74
N MET A 323 -2.43 16.46 -16.94
CA MET A 323 -2.20 15.90 -15.59
C MET A 323 -3.46 16.05 -14.72
N ALA A 324 -4.04 17.25 -14.64
CA ALA A 324 -5.24 17.52 -13.85
C ALA A 324 -6.45 16.69 -14.32
N LEU A 325 -6.70 16.64 -15.63
CA LEU A 325 -7.79 15.83 -16.22
C LEU A 325 -7.73 14.37 -15.77
N ARG A 326 -6.53 13.78 -15.83
CA ARG A 326 -6.35 12.37 -15.47
C ARG A 326 -6.41 12.14 -13.97
N ILE A 327 -5.88 13.05 -13.15
CA ILE A 327 -5.97 13.01 -11.69
C ILE A 327 -7.44 12.97 -11.28
N GLU A 328 -8.24 13.90 -11.78
CA GLU A 328 -9.67 13.97 -11.45
C GLU A 328 -10.43 12.73 -11.94
N GLY A 329 -10.08 12.19 -13.12
CA GLY A 329 -10.70 10.98 -13.63
C GLY A 329 -10.46 9.76 -12.74
N VAL A 330 -9.22 9.52 -12.28
CA VAL A 330 -8.90 8.38 -11.40
C VAL A 330 -9.45 8.60 -9.99
N GLN A 331 -9.44 9.84 -9.48
CA GLN A 331 -10.07 10.18 -8.20
C GLN A 331 -11.55 9.79 -8.19
N ARG A 332 -12.32 10.12 -9.24
CA ARG A 332 -13.75 9.74 -9.33
C ARG A 332 -13.95 8.23 -9.41
N GLN A 333 -13.05 7.49 -10.05
CA GLN A 333 -13.10 6.02 -10.05
C GLN A 333 -12.91 5.45 -8.64
N LEU A 334 -11.96 5.99 -7.85
CA LEU A 334 -11.74 5.59 -6.46
C LEU A 334 -12.95 5.90 -5.57
N GLU A 335 -13.50 7.09 -5.68
CA GLU A 335 -14.69 7.50 -4.93
C GLU A 335 -15.91 6.65 -5.27
N ASN A 336 -16.12 6.34 -6.55
CA ASN A 336 -17.18 5.44 -6.96
C ASN A 336 -16.96 4.03 -6.41
N PHE A 337 -15.75 3.52 -6.44
CA PHE A 337 -15.43 2.21 -5.85
C PHE A 337 -15.74 2.20 -4.35
N ALA A 338 -15.26 3.20 -3.60
CA ALA A 338 -15.56 3.35 -2.18
C ALA A 338 -17.06 3.42 -1.92
N TYR A 339 -17.80 4.14 -2.75
CA TYR A 339 -19.25 4.24 -2.62
C TYR A 339 -19.95 2.90 -2.86
N GLN A 340 -19.55 2.12 -3.86
CA GLN A 340 -20.11 0.79 -4.10
C GLN A 340 -19.86 -0.15 -2.89
N VAL A 341 -18.66 -0.13 -2.32
CA VAL A 341 -18.35 -0.88 -1.08
C VAL A 341 -19.24 -0.42 0.07
N LYS A 342 -19.39 0.88 0.27
CA LYS A 342 -20.27 1.46 1.31
C LYS A 342 -21.74 1.05 1.12
N CYS A 343 -22.20 0.89 -0.12
CA CYS A 343 -23.52 0.38 -0.45
C CYS A 343 -23.67 -1.14 -0.29
N GLY A 344 -22.62 -1.85 0.10
CA GLY A 344 -22.65 -3.30 0.35
C GLY A 344 -22.55 -4.16 -0.92
N VAL A 345 -22.05 -3.61 -2.04
CA VAL A 345 -21.78 -4.41 -3.24
C VAL A 345 -20.64 -5.39 -2.92
N PRO A 346 -20.81 -6.71 -3.13
CA PRO A 346 -19.80 -7.70 -2.85
C PRO A 346 -18.47 -7.44 -3.59
N GLU A 347 -17.35 -7.58 -2.88
CA GLU A 347 -16.01 -7.32 -3.43
C GLU A 347 -15.70 -8.14 -4.68
N GLN A 348 -16.20 -9.38 -4.78
CA GLN A 348 -16.01 -10.23 -5.96
C GLN A 348 -16.61 -9.59 -7.23
N GLN A 349 -17.68 -8.81 -7.09
CA GLN A 349 -18.28 -8.09 -8.22
C GLN A 349 -17.48 -6.82 -8.57
N LEU A 350 -16.72 -6.28 -7.64
CA LEU A 350 -15.94 -5.05 -7.81
C LEU A 350 -14.51 -5.29 -8.27
N GLY A 351 -14.01 -6.54 -8.21
CA GLY A 351 -12.62 -6.87 -8.49
C GLY A 351 -12.12 -6.40 -9.86
N GLY A 352 -12.94 -6.54 -10.91
CA GLY A 352 -12.62 -6.06 -12.25
C GLY A 352 -12.50 -4.53 -12.33
N TYR A 353 -13.42 -3.81 -11.69
CA TYR A 353 -13.36 -2.35 -11.61
C TYR A 353 -12.15 -1.86 -10.84
N MET A 354 -11.84 -2.52 -9.71
CA MET A 354 -10.63 -2.17 -8.93
C MET A 354 -9.35 -2.47 -9.72
N ALA A 355 -9.33 -3.55 -10.48
CA ALA A 355 -8.20 -3.88 -11.34
C ALA A 355 -7.96 -2.80 -12.41
N LEU A 356 -9.02 -2.33 -13.09
CA LEU A 356 -8.93 -1.23 -14.06
C LEU A 356 -8.51 0.07 -13.39
N THR A 357 -9.05 0.39 -12.21
CA THR A 357 -8.72 1.60 -11.46
C THR A 357 -7.25 1.59 -11.03
N LYS A 358 -6.70 0.44 -10.61
CA LYS A 358 -5.28 0.28 -10.28
C LYS A 358 -4.38 0.53 -11.48
N VAL A 359 -4.74 0.02 -12.67
CA VAL A 359 -3.99 0.30 -13.92
C VAL A 359 -4.07 1.78 -14.28
N ALA A 360 -5.25 2.39 -14.15
CA ALA A 360 -5.39 3.83 -14.38
C ALA A 360 -4.51 4.64 -13.43
N GLY A 361 -4.43 4.24 -12.15
CA GLY A 361 -3.58 4.88 -11.14
C GLY A 361 -2.08 4.77 -11.45
N SER A 362 -1.57 3.59 -11.84
CA SER A 362 -0.15 3.41 -12.16
C SER A 362 0.26 4.25 -13.39
N ARG A 363 -0.56 4.24 -14.43
CA ARG A 363 -0.33 5.05 -15.64
C ARG A 363 -0.43 6.55 -15.37
N LEU A 364 -1.36 6.96 -14.50
CA LEU A 364 -1.49 8.33 -14.03
C LEU A 364 -0.21 8.79 -13.31
N MET A 365 0.26 8.03 -12.33
CA MET A 365 1.47 8.35 -11.57
C MET A 365 2.69 8.47 -12.48
N GLU A 366 2.86 7.51 -13.41
CA GLU A 366 3.97 7.52 -14.39
C GLU A 366 3.92 8.77 -15.28
N LEU A 367 2.76 9.12 -15.82
CA LEU A 367 2.59 10.30 -16.64
C LEU A 367 2.89 11.57 -15.85
N CYS A 368 2.32 11.74 -14.66
CA CYS A 368 2.50 12.94 -13.86
C CYS A 368 3.94 13.11 -13.38
N ALA A 369 4.61 12.03 -12.97
CA ALA A 369 6.01 12.07 -12.58
C ALA A 369 6.91 12.47 -13.77
N ARG A 370 6.69 11.90 -14.96
CA ARG A 370 7.42 12.24 -16.18
C ARG A 370 7.20 13.68 -16.60
N GLU A 371 5.95 14.16 -16.63
CA GLU A 371 5.63 15.52 -17.07
C GLU A 371 6.16 16.57 -16.08
N ALA A 372 6.02 16.31 -14.77
CA ALA A 372 6.57 17.20 -13.75
C ALA A 372 8.10 17.25 -13.83
N SER A 373 8.77 16.09 -13.97
CA SER A 373 10.21 16.01 -14.18
C SER A 373 10.65 16.83 -15.39
N GLN A 374 9.93 16.73 -16.50
CA GLN A 374 10.22 17.51 -17.71
C GLN A 374 10.02 19.02 -17.51
N VAL A 375 8.99 19.44 -16.76
CA VAL A 375 8.75 20.85 -16.43
C VAL A 375 9.84 21.40 -15.52
N LEU A 376 10.30 20.65 -14.53
CA LEU A 376 11.38 21.03 -13.62
C LEU A 376 12.76 21.02 -14.30
N GLY A 377 12.92 20.27 -15.40
CA GLY A 377 14.19 20.14 -16.12
C GLY A 377 15.29 19.58 -15.23
N GLY A 378 16.49 20.16 -15.28
CA GLY A 378 17.65 19.68 -14.51
C GLY A 378 17.44 19.60 -12.99
N GLN A 379 16.49 20.35 -12.43
CA GLN A 379 16.16 20.28 -10.99
C GLN A 379 15.65 18.90 -10.58
N SER A 380 14.89 18.21 -11.45
CA SER A 380 14.35 16.87 -11.15
C SER A 380 15.34 15.73 -11.40
N PHE A 381 16.56 16.04 -11.86
CA PHE A 381 17.62 15.05 -12.03
C PHE A 381 18.46 14.86 -10.76
N THR A 382 18.27 15.73 -9.78
CA THR A 382 18.93 15.67 -8.46
C THR A 382 17.96 15.16 -7.41
N ARG A 383 18.48 14.40 -6.44
CA ARG A 383 17.69 13.87 -5.32
C ARG A 383 17.44 14.90 -4.21
N GLU A 384 18.09 16.05 -4.29
CA GLU A 384 18.01 17.13 -3.30
C GLU A 384 17.34 18.36 -3.88
N GLY A 385 16.86 19.25 -3.01
CA GLY A 385 16.31 20.53 -3.37
C GLY A 385 14.93 20.48 -4.03
N ALA A 386 14.62 21.44 -4.86
CA ALA A 386 13.27 21.66 -5.39
C ALA A 386 12.69 20.51 -6.24
N GLY A 387 13.54 19.66 -6.79
CA GLY A 387 13.12 18.52 -7.63
C GLY A 387 13.10 17.20 -6.91
N GLY A 388 13.63 17.09 -5.68
CA GLY A 388 13.85 15.83 -5.00
C GLY A 388 12.57 15.02 -4.73
N ARG A 389 11.43 15.68 -4.46
CA ARG A 389 10.14 14.99 -4.30
C ARG A 389 9.66 14.35 -5.60
N VAL A 390 9.80 15.06 -6.73
CA VAL A 390 9.40 14.53 -8.04
C VAL A 390 10.34 13.41 -8.48
N GLU A 391 11.65 13.55 -8.25
CA GLU A 391 12.63 12.50 -8.52
C GLU A 391 12.29 11.23 -7.73
N ARG A 392 12.05 11.32 -6.42
CA ARG A 392 11.69 10.19 -5.57
C ARG A 392 10.42 9.50 -6.06
N ILE A 393 9.36 10.24 -6.33
CA ILE A 393 8.12 9.70 -6.88
C ILE A 393 8.38 9.00 -8.22
N TYR A 394 9.23 9.57 -9.09
CA TYR A 394 9.50 9.02 -10.42
C TYR A 394 10.23 7.66 -10.34
N ARG A 395 11.23 7.50 -9.49
CA ARG A 395 11.92 6.22 -9.33
C ARG A 395 11.06 5.14 -8.63
N GLU A 396 9.98 5.55 -7.97
CA GLU A 396 9.03 4.64 -7.30
C GLU A 396 7.86 4.17 -8.20
N VAL A 397 7.69 4.76 -9.38
CA VAL A 397 6.61 4.40 -10.32
C VAL A 397 6.58 2.90 -10.62
N ARG A 398 7.74 2.30 -10.85
CA ARG A 398 7.79 0.91 -11.32
C ARG A 398 7.27 -0.09 -10.30
N VAL A 399 7.57 0.07 -9.03
CA VAL A 399 7.06 -0.83 -7.99
C VAL A 399 5.56 -0.69 -7.81
N MET A 400 5.00 0.52 -7.94
CA MET A 400 3.57 0.78 -7.88
C MET A 400 2.82 0.15 -9.07
N ALA A 401 3.43 0.10 -10.25
CA ALA A 401 2.85 -0.56 -11.43
C ALA A 401 2.84 -2.10 -11.30
N ILE A 402 3.83 -2.69 -10.60
CA ILE A 402 4.01 -4.14 -10.47
C ILE A 402 3.28 -4.68 -9.24
N GLY A 403 3.38 -4.03 -8.08
CA GLY A 403 2.80 -4.45 -6.80
C GLY A 403 1.27 -4.55 -6.86
N GLY A 404 0.68 -5.46 -6.10
CA GLY A 404 -0.77 -5.71 -6.12
C GLY A 404 -1.29 -6.34 -7.42
N GLY A 405 -0.38 -6.80 -8.29
CA GLY A 405 -0.61 -7.35 -9.64
C GLY A 405 -0.18 -6.38 -10.74
N SER A 406 0.62 -6.88 -11.70
CA SER A 406 1.08 -6.07 -12.84
C SER A 406 -0.11 -5.58 -13.69
N GLU A 407 0.13 -4.53 -14.47
CA GLU A 407 -0.93 -3.94 -15.32
C GLU A 407 -1.57 -4.99 -16.24
N GLU A 408 -0.77 -5.87 -16.83
CA GLU A 408 -1.23 -6.93 -17.74
C GLU A 408 -2.13 -7.94 -17.01
N ILE A 409 -1.73 -8.34 -15.79
CA ILE A 409 -2.53 -9.24 -14.95
C ILE A 409 -3.86 -8.58 -14.56
N MET A 410 -3.82 -7.28 -14.21
CA MET A 410 -5.02 -6.54 -13.83
C MET A 410 -5.98 -6.35 -15.00
N LEU A 411 -5.48 -6.00 -16.19
CA LEU A 411 -6.30 -5.90 -17.40
C LEU A 411 -6.94 -7.25 -17.75
N ASN A 412 -6.18 -8.34 -17.69
CA ASN A 412 -6.69 -9.67 -17.93
C ASN A 412 -7.74 -10.10 -16.88
N LEU A 413 -7.52 -9.77 -15.60
CA LEU A 413 -8.49 -10.02 -14.54
C LEU A 413 -9.82 -9.31 -14.82
N ALA A 414 -9.76 -8.04 -15.20
CA ALA A 414 -10.95 -7.26 -15.52
C ALA A 414 -11.76 -7.87 -16.67
N MET A 415 -11.09 -8.29 -17.75
CA MET A 415 -11.75 -8.93 -18.90
C MET A 415 -12.35 -10.29 -18.57
N ARG A 416 -11.66 -11.11 -17.78
CA ARG A 416 -12.19 -12.39 -17.29
C ARG A 416 -13.44 -12.22 -16.43
N GLN A 417 -13.47 -11.22 -15.55
CA GLN A 417 -14.66 -10.95 -14.73
C GLN A 417 -15.82 -10.38 -15.57
N ALA A 418 -15.53 -9.64 -16.62
CA ALA A 418 -16.52 -9.20 -17.61
C ALA A 418 -16.99 -10.32 -18.55
N LYS A 419 -16.42 -11.53 -18.44
CA LYS A 419 -16.71 -12.70 -19.30
C LYS A 419 -16.39 -12.46 -20.79
N LEU A 420 -15.33 -11.68 -21.06
CA LEU A 420 -14.78 -11.42 -22.38
C LEU A 420 -13.50 -12.22 -22.62
#